data_828593459dab99c291c173089b754509
#
_entry.id   828593459dab99c291c173089b754509
#
_cell.length_a   1.000
_cell.length_b   1.000
_cell.length_c   1.000
_cell.angle_alpha   90.00
_cell.angle_beta   90.00
_cell.angle_gamma   90.00
#
_symmetry.space_group_name_H-M   'P 1'
#
loop_
_entity.id
_entity.type
_entity.pdbx_description
1 polymer ?
#
loop_
_entity_poly.entity_id
_entity_poly.type
_entity_poly.pdbx_seq_one_letter_code
_entity_poly.pdbx_strand_id
1 'polypeptide(L)'
;MTVDPALRAAAETSKAWPFEEARKLVDRVKRTAKKEVLFETGYGPSGLPHIGTFGEVARTTMVRRAFELLCDIPTRLLCFSDDMDGMRKIPDTVPDPAALRPYLHMPLTAVPNPFGGDYESFGHHNNAMLRRFLDTFGFQYEFASATDYYKSGKFDAMLLRALEKFDDIMAVMLPT
;
A
#
# COMPACT_ATOMS: atom_id res chain seq x y z
N MET A 1 15.47 -19.68 -4.67
CA MET A 1 16.62 -19.45 -5.57
C MET A 1 17.78 -19.01 -4.73
N THR A 2 18.95 -19.67 -4.82
CA THR A 2 20.16 -19.19 -4.15
C THR A 2 20.71 -17.99 -4.92
N VAL A 3 20.92 -16.88 -4.22
CA VAL A 3 21.55 -15.68 -4.79
C VAL A 3 23.01 -15.99 -5.13
N ASP A 4 23.48 -15.54 -6.31
CA ASP A 4 24.89 -15.64 -6.71
C ASP A 4 25.77 -14.98 -5.65
N PRO A 5 26.81 -15.68 -5.13
CA PRO A 5 27.69 -15.15 -4.10
C PRO A 5 28.40 -13.85 -4.49
N ALA A 6 28.79 -13.67 -5.77
CA ALA A 6 29.41 -12.44 -6.24
C ALA A 6 28.41 -11.25 -6.23
N LEU A 7 27.15 -11.51 -6.59
CA LEU A 7 26.09 -10.51 -6.55
C LEU A 7 25.75 -10.11 -5.10
N ARG A 8 25.71 -11.08 -4.17
CA ARG A 8 25.52 -10.81 -2.74
C ARG A 8 26.66 -9.96 -2.16
N ALA A 9 27.91 -10.28 -2.47
CA ALA A 9 29.06 -9.51 -2.01
C ALA A 9 29.04 -8.06 -2.56
N ALA A 10 28.66 -7.87 -3.82
CA ALA A 10 28.46 -6.54 -4.40
C ALA A 10 27.30 -5.78 -3.71
N ALA A 11 26.20 -6.45 -3.37
CA ALA A 11 25.08 -5.87 -2.65
C ALA A 11 25.47 -5.42 -1.23
N GLU A 12 26.30 -6.19 -0.52
CA GLU A 12 26.77 -5.87 0.83
C GLU A 12 27.56 -4.58 0.90
N THR A 13 28.33 -4.26 -0.16
CA THR A 13 29.20 -3.07 -0.21
C THR A 13 28.60 -1.88 -0.95
N SER A 14 27.45 -2.07 -1.62
CA SER A 14 26.78 -1.02 -2.39
C SER A 14 26.36 0.17 -1.51
N LYS A 15 26.66 1.39 -1.95
CA LYS A 15 26.25 2.65 -1.31
C LYS A 15 24.95 3.22 -1.87
N ALA A 16 24.31 2.52 -2.84
CA ALA A 16 23.01 2.97 -3.34
C ALA A 16 21.95 2.85 -2.25
N TRP A 17 21.09 3.88 -2.15
CA TRP A 17 20.12 4.02 -1.06
C TRP A 17 19.21 2.78 -0.82
N PRO A 18 18.79 2.00 -1.85
CA PRO A 18 17.96 0.82 -1.58
C PRO A 18 18.69 -0.23 -0.76
N PHE A 19 20.01 -0.38 -0.96
CA PHE A 19 20.84 -1.31 -0.20
C PHE A 19 21.12 -0.80 1.22
N GLU A 20 21.22 0.51 1.41
CA GLU A 20 21.36 1.09 2.75
C GLU A 20 20.10 0.83 3.59
N GLU A 21 18.91 1.05 3.01
CA GLU A 21 17.64 0.73 3.69
C GLU A 21 17.47 -0.78 3.91
N ALA A 22 17.83 -1.60 2.91
CA ALA A 22 17.75 -3.05 3.04
C ALA A 22 18.64 -3.59 4.15
N ARG A 23 19.86 -3.06 4.37
CA ARG A 23 20.75 -3.45 5.48
C ARG A 23 20.12 -3.16 6.84
N LYS A 24 19.45 -2.00 7.01
CA LYS A 24 18.71 -1.68 8.24
C LYS A 24 17.61 -2.72 8.52
N LEU A 25 16.92 -3.18 7.48
CA LEU A 25 15.91 -4.22 7.59
C LEU A 25 16.54 -5.58 7.95
N VAL A 26 17.67 -5.94 7.35
CA VAL A 26 18.42 -7.17 7.70
C VAL A 26 18.78 -7.17 9.20
N ASP A 27 19.31 -6.06 9.70
CA ASP A 27 19.66 -5.93 11.12
C ASP A 27 18.42 -5.99 12.03
N ARG A 28 17.32 -5.38 11.61
CA ARG A 28 16.04 -5.44 12.33
C ARG A 28 15.53 -6.88 12.42
N VAL A 29 15.53 -7.60 11.31
CA VAL A 29 15.05 -8.99 11.24
C VAL A 29 15.89 -9.90 12.12
N LYS A 30 17.23 -9.77 12.11
CA LYS A 30 18.13 -10.52 12.99
C LYS A 30 17.79 -10.30 14.47
N ARG A 31 17.52 -9.04 14.87
CA ARG A 31 17.18 -8.71 16.27
C ARG A 31 15.80 -9.23 16.69
N THR A 32 14.84 -9.26 15.78
CA THR A 32 13.43 -9.57 16.09
C THR A 32 13.04 -11.01 15.79
N ALA A 33 13.97 -11.82 15.24
CA ALA A 33 13.75 -13.20 14.81
C ALA A 33 12.51 -13.37 13.89
N LYS A 34 12.21 -12.37 13.07
CA LYS A 34 11.10 -12.42 12.11
C LYS A 34 11.41 -13.44 11.02
N LYS A 35 10.37 -14.18 10.62
CA LYS A 35 10.48 -15.23 9.58
C LYS A 35 10.03 -14.75 8.19
N GLU A 36 9.45 -13.56 8.12
CA GLU A 36 8.98 -12.92 6.90
C GLU A 36 9.08 -11.40 7.04
N VAL A 37 9.29 -10.71 5.92
CA VAL A 37 9.24 -9.24 5.85
C VAL A 37 8.10 -8.82 4.94
N LEU A 38 7.15 -8.08 5.49
CA LEU A 38 6.09 -7.41 4.75
C LEU A 38 6.56 -6.01 4.38
N PHE A 39 6.60 -5.75 3.06
CA PHE A 39 6.70 -4.41 2.49
C PHE A 39 5.30 -3.92 2.16
N GLU A 40 5.02 -2.66 2.35
CA GLU A 40 3.70 -2.09 2.12
C GLU A 40 3.79 -0.78 1.35
N THR A 41 2.84 -0.58 0.44
CA THR A 41 2.58 0.68 -0.25
C THR A 41 1.11 1.03 -0.11
N GLY A 42 0.81 2.31 0.18
CA GLY A 42 -0.56 2.81 0.27
C GLY A 42 -1.04 3.39 -1.06
N TYR A 43 -2.34 3.32 -1.31
CA TYR A 43 -2.98 3.96 -2.45
C TYR A 43 -4.37 4.46 -2.07
N GLY A 44 -4.60 5.77 -2.18
CA GLY A 44 -5.93 6.34 -2.09
C GLY A 44 -6.58 6.38 -3.48
N PRO A 45 -7.61 5.57 -3.77
CA PRO A 45 -8.24 5.46 -5.09
C PRO A 45 -9.17 6.64 -5.41
N SER A 46 -8.75 7.84 -5.06
CA SER A 46 -9.48 9.10 -5.34
C SER A 46 -9.26 9.64 -6.77
N GLY A 47 -8.50 8.94 -7.58
CA GLY A 47 -8.21 9.24 -8.99
C GLY A 47 -7.44 8.13 -9.66
N LEU A 48 -7.12 8.31 -10.94
CA LEU A 48 -6.34 7.34 -11.71
C LEU A 48 -4.89 7.25 -11.19
N PRO A 49 -4.25 6.07 -11.28
CA PRO A 49 -2.82 5.93 -10.97
C PRO A 49 -1.97 6.83 -11.88
N HIS A 50 -0.89 7.35 -11.33
CA HIS A 50 0.00 8.29 -12.00
C HIS A 50 1.47 8.05 -11.61
N ILE A 51 2.38 8.91 -12.05
CA ILE A 51 3.82 8.77 -11.79
C ILE A 51 4.17 8.70 -10.29
N GLY A 52 3.38 9.36 -9.42
CA GLY A 52 3.54 9.25 -7.97
C GLY A 52 3.24 7.85 -7.48
N THR A 53 2.15 7.23 -7.97
CA THR A 53 1.80 5.84 -7.68
C THR A 53 2.90 4.87 -8.14
N PHE A 54 3.43 5.09 -9.35
CA PHE A 54 4.58 4.33 -9.84
C PHE A 54 5.78 4.46 -8.91
N GLY A 55 6.14 5.70 -8.54
CA GLY A 55 7.28 5.99 -7.69
C GLY A 55 7.20 5.33 -6.31
N GLU A 56 6.00 5.29 -5.72
CA GLU A 56 5.72 4.62 -4.45
C GLU A 56 6.06 3.13 -4.51
N VAL A 57 5.47 2.42 -5.46
CA VAL A 57 5.65 0.97 -5.62
C VAL A 57 7.06 0.63 -6.11
N ALA A 58 7.63 1.43 -7.03
CA ALA A 58 8.97 1.22 -7.55
C ALA A 58 10.03 1.34 -6.45
N ARG A 59 9.96 2.39 -5.62
CA ARG A 59 10.92 2.60 -4.52
C ARG A 59 10.86 1.47 -3.51
N THR A 60 9.67 1.05 -3.11
CA THR A 60 9.48 -0.07 -2.20
C THR A 60 9.99 -1.38 -2.80
N THR A 61 9.73 -1.61 -4.09
CA THR A 61 10.24 -2.78 -4.84
C THR A 61 11.77 -2.78 -4.92
N MET A 62 12.40 -1.62 -5.11
CA MET A 62 13.87 -1.52 -5.11
C MET A 62 14.48 -1.94 -3.77
N VAL A 63 13.91 -1.50 -2.65
CA VAL A 63 14.37 -1.89 -1.31
C VAL A 63 14.12 -3.38 -1.06
N ARG A 64 12.95 -3.89 -1.44
CA ARG A 64 12.62 -5.31 -1.35
C ARG A 64 13.62 -6.18 -2.10
N ARG A 65 13.91 -5.86 -3.36
CA ARG A 65 14.90 -6.60 -4.17
C ARG A 65 16.30 -6.52 -3.60
N ALA A 66 16.71 -5.34 -3.09
CA ALA A 66 17.98 -5.21 -2.41
C ALA A 66 18.05 -6.09 -1.14
N PHE A 67 16.95 -6.17 -0.38
CA PHE A 67 16.84 -7.06 0.79
C PHE A 67 16.95 -8.54 0.38
N GLU A 68 16.28 -8.96 -0.67
CA GLU A 68 16.30 -10.34 -1.19
C GLU A 68 17.70 -10.76 -1.66
N LEU A 69 18.55 -9.82 -2.09
CA LEU A 69 19.97 -10.08 -2.40
C LEU A 69 20.81 -10.27 -1.14
N LEU A 70 20.45 -9.60 -0.03
CA LEU A 70 21.22 -9.58 1.21
C LEU A 70 20.77 -10.65 2.23
N CYS A 71 19.54 -11.14 2.10
CA CYS A 71 18.91 -11.99 3.11
C CYS A 71 17.93 -12.99 2.47
N ASP A 72 17.96 -14.23 2.96
CA ASP A 72 17.13 -15.31 2.42
C ASP A 72 15.73 -15.41 3.09
N ILE A 73 15.39 -14.46 3.97
CA ILE A 73 14.07 -14.41 4.62
C ILE A 73 13.01 -14.00 3.57
N PRO A 74 11.89 -14.74 3.47
CA PRO A 74 10.83 -14.46 2.53
C PRO A 74 10.29 -13.04 2.65
N THR A 75 9.89 -12.47 1.52
CA THR A 75 9.32 -11.12 1.46
C THR A 75 7.96 -11.13 0.77
N ARG A 76 7.09 -10.23 1.19
CA ARG A 76 5.83 -9.92 0.50
C ARG A 76 5.74 -8.41 0.28
N LEU A 77 5.09 -7.99 -0.79
CA LEU A 77 4.73 -6.59 -1.03
C LEU A 77 3.22 -6.47 -1.05
N LEU A 78 2.67 -5.76 -0.08
CA LEU A 78 1.25 -5.43 0.00
C LEU A 78 1.01 -4.06 -0.64
N CYS A 79 0.14 -4.00 -1.63
CA CYS A 79 -0.43 -2.75 -2.15
C CYS A 79 -1.80 -2.57 -1.50
N PHE A 80 -1.86 -1.72 -0.48
CA PHE A 80 -3.07 -1.48 0.30
C PHE A 80 -3.84 -0.29 -0.26
N SER A 81 -5.10 -0.49 -0.61
CA SER A 81 -5.99 0.56 -1.09
C SER A 81 -6.88 1.08 0.03
N ASP A 82 -6.80 2.39 0.30
CA ASP A 82 -7.63 3.13 1.25
C ASP A 82 -8.98 3.48 0.62
N ASP A 83 -9.67 2.50 0.04
CA ASP A 83 -10.90 2.67 -0.73
C ASP A 83 -12.14 3.01 0.12
N MET A 84 -12.02 2.98 1.44
CA MET A 84 -13.01 3.53 2.37
C MET A 84 -12.82 5.03 2.65
N ASP A 85 -11.75 5.65 2.17
CA ASP A 85 -11.58 7.09 2.29
C ASP A 85 -12.75 7.85 1.68
N GLY A 86 -13.13 8.97 2.31
CA GLY A 86 -14.19 9.84 1.80
C GLY A 86 -13.75 10.60 0.54
N MET A 87 -14.66 10.75 -0.42
CA MET A 87 -14.46 11.59 -1.60
C MET A 87 -14.37 13.06 -1.18
N ARG A 88 -13.16 13.59 -0.99
CA ARG A 88 -12.94 14.98 -0.53
C ARG A 88 -13.17 16.02 -1.63
N LYS A 89 -12.91 15.65 -2.88
CA LYS A 89 -13.16 16.45 -4.08
C LYS A 89 -13.46 15.52 -5.25
N ILE A 90 -14.16 16.05 -6.24
CA ILE A 90 -14.43 15.34 -7.49
C ILE A 90 -13.24 15.62 -8.42
N PRO A 91 -12.54 14.58 -8.95
CA PRO A 91 -11.45 14.77 -9.89
C PRO A 91 -11.92 15.41 -11.20
N ASP A 92 -11.06 16.24 -11.81
CA ASP A 92 -11.34 16.90 -13.09
C ASP A 92 -11.46 15.92 -14.26
N THR A 93 -11.00 14.68 -14.08
CA THR A 93 -11.06 13.59 -15.07
C THR A 93 -12.41 12.89 -15.14
N VAL A 94 -13.35 13.24 -14.26
CA VAL A 94 -14.69 12.63 -14.22
C VAL A 94 -15.53 13.21 -15.37
N PRO A 95 -16.19 12.36 -16.19
CA PRO A 95 -16.99 12.83 -17.34
C PRO A 95 -18.16 13.76 -16.95
N ASP A 96 -18.83 13.49 -15.82
CA ASP A 96 -19.90 14.32 -15.27
C ASP A 96 -19.66 14.62 -13.78
N PRO A 97 -18.92 15.69 -13.47
CA PRO A 97 -18.65 16.06 -12.08
C PRO A 97 -19.93 16.42 -11.30
N ALA A 98 -20.96 16.92 -11.96
CA ALA A 98 -22.19 17.35 -11.30
C ALA A 98 -22.94 16.17 -10.69
N ALA A 99 -22.95 15.02 -11.36
CA ALA A 99 -23.60 13.81 -10.89
C ALA A 99 -22.96 13.26 -9.59
N LEU A 100 -21.69 13.55 -9.33
CA LEU A 100 -20.98 13.08 -8.13
C LEU A 100 -21.08 14.04 -6.93
N ARG A 101 -21.57 15.26 -7.09
CA ARG A 101 -21.69 16.23 -5.97
C ARG A 101 -22.45 15.70 -4.76
N PRO A 102 -23.57 14.95 -4.91
CA PRO A 102 -24.30 14.39 -3.77
C PRO A 102 -23.50 13.36 -2.96
N TYR A 103 -22.42 12.83 -3.53
CA TYR A 103 -21.58 11.77 -2.92
C TYR A 103 -20.29 12.31 -2.28
N LEU A 104 -20.10 13.63 -2.22
CA LEU A 104 -18.98 14.21 -1.49
C LEU A 104 -18.98 13.73 -0.04
N HIS A 105 -17.79 13.41 0.48
CA HIS A 105 -17.54 12.85 1.80
C HIS A 105 -18.03 11.41 2.03
N MET A 106 -18.66 10.77 1.05
CA MET A 106 -18.97 9.34 1.12
C MET A 106 -17.73 8.50 0.82
N PRO A 107 -17.63 7.28 1.39
CA PRO A 107 -16.56 6.33 1.04
C PRO A 107 -16.48 6.11 -0.47
N LEU A 108 -15.27 6.04 -1.03
CA LEU A 108 -15.09 5.90 -2.48
C LEU A 108 -15.78 4.65 -3.06
N THR A 109 -15.94 3.61 -2.24
CA THR A 109 -16.69 2.39 -2.60
C THR A 109 -18.22 2.56 -2.54
N ALA A 110 -18.73 3.65 -1.98
CA ALA A 110 -20.15 4.01 -2.01
C ALA A 110 -20.48 5.07 -3.09
N VAL A 111 -19.48 5.62 -3.77
CA VAL A 111 -19.65 6.59 -4.86
C VAL A 111 -19.92 5.83 -6.16
N PRO A 112 -20.97 6.17 -6.94
CA PRO A 112 -21.23 5.54 -8.23
C PRO A 112 -20.03 5.66 -9.19
N ASN A 113 -19.84 4.63 -10.02
CA ASN A 113 -18.80 4.67 -11.05
C ASN A 113 -19.21 5.62 -12.21
N PRO A 114 -18.50 6.74 -12.45
CA PRO A 114 -18.86 7.68 -13.49
C PRO A 114 -18.24 7.36 -14.86
N PHE A 115 -17.37 6.34 -14.93
CA PHE A 115 -16.58 6.05 -16.14
C PHE A 115 -17.24 5.00 -17.04
N GLY A 116 -18.39 4.44 -16.64
CA GLY A 116 -19.02 3.33 -17.32
C GLY A 116 -18.32 1.99 -17.09
N GLY A 117 -18.81 0.93 -17.75
CA GLY A 117 -18.34 -0.45 -17.51
C GLY A 117 -18.96 -1.08 -16.27
N ASP A 118 -18.48 -2.27 -15.91
CA ASP A 118 -19.12 -3.16 -14.92
C ASP A 118 -18.61 -3.01 -13.50
N TYR A 119 -17.88 -1.93 -13.19
CA TYR A 119 -17.39 -1.70 -11.82
C TYR A 119 -18.49 -1.10 -10.94
N GLU A 120 -18.68 -1.68 -9.76
CA GLU A 120 -19.74 -1.35 -8.82
C GLU A 120 -19.68 0.11 -8.31
N SER A 121 -18.48 0.67 -8.20
CA SER A 121 -18.27 2.00 -7.66
C SER A 121 -17.04 2.69 -8.24
N PHE A 122 -16.91 3.98 -7.92
CA PHE A 122 -15.71 4.79 -8.20
C PHE A 122 -14.45 4.15 -7.61
N GLY A 123 -14.50 3.69 -6.34
CA GLY A 123 -13.38 3.01 -5.68
C GLY A 123 -13.00 1.71 -6.39
N HIS A 124 -13.98 0.88 -6.75
CA HIS A 124 -13.72 -0.38 -7.48
C HIS A 124 -13.09 -0.13 -8.86
N HIS A 125 -13.59 0.88 -9.60
CA HIS A 125 -12.99 1.27 -10.88
C HIS A 125 -11.51 1.65 -10.70
N ASN A 126 -11.19 2.57 -9.79
CA ASN A 126 -9.82 3.04 -9.59
C ASN A 126 -8.91 1.94 -9.03
N ASN A 127 -9.41 1.05 -8.18
CA ASN A 127 -8.67 -0.14 -7.74
C ASN A 127 -8.31 -1.07 -8.92
N ALA A 128 -9.24 -1.26 -9.86
CA ALA A 128 -8.97 -2.04 -11.07
C ALA A 128 -7.93 -1.35 -11.97
N MET A 129 -8.01 -0.03 -12.10
CA MET A 129 -7.00 0.76 -12.85
C MET A 129 -5.63 0.69 -12.20
N LEU A 130 -5.54 0.74 -10.86
CA LEU A 130 -4.30 0.55 -10.13
C LEU A 130 -3.67 -0.81 -10.43
N ARG A 131 -4.44 -1.88 -10.29
CA ARG A 131 -3.93 -3.24 -10.54
C ARG A 131 -3.42 -3.38 -11.98
N ARG A 132 -4.23 -2.93 -12.96
CA ARG A 132 -3.82 -2.93 -14.38
C ARG A 132 -2.54 -2.13 -14.61
N PHE A 133 -2.40 -0.98 -13.96
CA PHE A 133 -1.21 -0.13 -14.04
C PHE A 133 0.01 -0.86 -13.48
N LEU A 134 -0.07 -1.43 -12.29
CA LEU A 134 1.03 -2.17 -11.65
C LEU A 134 1.43 -3.42 -12.45
N ASP A 135 0.45 -4.15 -12.97
CA ASP A 135 0.67 -5.33 -13.82
C ASP A 135 1.40 -4.96 -15.12
N THR A 136 1.06 -3.82 -15.73
CA THR A 136 1.73 -3.30 -16.94
C THR A 136 3.23 -3.07 -16.73
N PHE A 137 3.63 -2.66 -15.53
CA PHE A 137 5.04 -2.49 -15.16
C PHE A 137 5.69 -3.75 -14.58
N GLY A 138 4.96 -4.86 -14.48
CA GLY A 138 5.47 -6.14 -13.99
C GLY A 138 5.80 -6.17 -12.51
N PHE A 139 5.16 -5.32 -11.70
CA PHE A 139 5.33 -5.37 -10.25
C PHE A 139 4.74 -6.65 -9.67
N GLN A 140 5.44 -7.23 -8.70
CA GLN A 140 4.97 -8.40 -7.95
C GLN A 140 4.44 -7.94 -6.59
N TYR A 141 3.14 -7.98 -6.42
CA TYR A 141 2.45 -7.46 -5.24
C TYR A 141 1.22 -8.31 -4.90
N GLU A 142 0.75 -8.15 -3.67
CA GLU A 142 -0.56 -8.60 -3.22
C GLU A 142 -1.45 -7.36 -3.08
N PHE A 143 -2.64 -7.41 -3.67
CA PHE A 143 -3.60 -6.31 -3.52
C PHE A 143 -4.47 -6.53 -2.28
N ALA A 144 -4.72 -5.46 -1.52
CA ALA A 144 -5.67 -5.46 -0.42
C ALA A 144 -6.55 -4.21 -0.46
N SER A 145 -7.83 -4.38 -0.14
CA SER A 145 -8.83 -3.31 -0.03
C SER A 145 -9.15 -3.06 1.45
N ALA A 146 -9.14 -1.81 1.88
CA ALA A 146 -9.57 -1.44 3.22
C ALA A 146 -11.03 -1.87 3.46
N THR A 147 -11.91 -1.69 2.47
CA THR A 147 -13.30 -2.13 2.54
C THR A 147 -13.42 -3.62 2.83
N ASP A 148 -12.63 -4.46 2.15
CA ASP A 148 -12.64 -5.91 2.37
C ASP A 148 -12.09 -6.27 3.75
N TYR A 149 -11.08 -5.58 4.23
CA TYR A 149 -10.50 -5.80 5.55
C TYR A 149 -11.49 -5.44 6.67
N TYR A 150 -12.21 -4.32 6.55
CA TYR A 150 -13.26 -3.95 7.51
C TYR A 150 -14.44 -4.93 7.47
N LYS A 151 -14.97 -5.23 6.28
CA LYS A 151 -16.13 -6.12 6.13
C LYS A 151 -15.83 -7.55 6.57
N SER A 152 -14.61 -8.03 6.42
CA SER A 152 -14.22 -9.38 6.86
C SER A 152 -13.80 -9.48 8.32
N GLY A 153 -13.81 -8.38 9.08
CA GLY A 153 -13.39 -8.34 10.47
C GLY A 153 -11.88 -8.46 10.70
N LYS A 154 -11.06 -8.34 9.67
CA LYS A 154 -9.59 -8.45 9.81
C LYS A 154 -8.99 -7.38 10.73
N PHE A 155 -9.65 -6.24 10.87
CA PHE A 155 -9.22 -5.17 11.76
C PHE A 155 -9.84 -5.24 13.17
N ASP A 156 -10.88 -6.07 13.41
CA ASP A 156 -11.68 -6.03 14.64
C ASP A 156 -10.84 -6.16 15.90
N ALA A 157 -9.97 -7.16 15.95
CA ALA A 157 -9.11 -7.36 17.12
C ALA A 157 -8.20 -6.16 17.42
N MET A 158 -7.68 -5.51 16.38
CA MET A 158 -6.81 -4.34 16.52
C MET A 158 -7.62 -3.08 16.88
N LEU A 159 -8.82 -2.92 16.32
CA LEU A 159 -9.73 -1.84 16.67
C LEU A 159 -10.17 -1.93 18.13
N LEU A 160 -10.53 -3.12 18.60
CA LEU A 160 -10.85 -3.34 20.02
C LEU A 160 -9.66 -3.02 20.91
N ARG A 161 -8.45 -3.45 20.50
CA ARG A 161 -7.22 -3.12 21.24
C ARG A 161 -6.94 -1.62 21.27
N ALA A 162 -7.21 -0.90 20.18
CA ALA A 162 -7.07 0.55 20.13
C ALA A 162 -8.07 1.25 21.07
N LEU A 163 -9.30 0.75 21.16
CA LEU A 163 -10.30 1.26 22.13
C LEU A 163 -9.87 1.01 23.59
N GLU A 164 -9.35 -0.17 23.91
CA GLU A 164 -8.79 -0.45 25.25
C GLU A 164 -7.63 0.49 25.64
N LYS A 165 -6.91 0.97 24.65
CA LYS A 165 -5.73 1.81 24.81
C LYS A 165 -5.98 3.27 24.42
N PHE A 166 -7.26 3.68 24.36
CA PHE A 166 -7.64 5.00 23.87
C PHE A 166 -6.93 6.14 24.61
N ASP A 167 -6.95 6.12 25.93
CA ASP A 167 -6.32 7.20 26.75
C ASP A 167 -4.80 7.24 26.58
N ASP A 168 -4.15 6.07 26.51
CA ASP A 168 -2.72 5.98 26.25
C ASP A 168 -2.37 6.56 24.86
N ILE A 169 -3.18 6.27 23.85
CA ILE A 169 -3.02 6.78 22.48
C ILE A 169 -3.24 8.29 22.45
N MET A 170 -4.29 8.78 23.11
CA MET A 170 -4.59 10.22 23.15
C MET A 170 -3.49 11.01 23.86
N ALA A 171 -2.91 10.49 24.93
CA ALA A 171 -1.79 11.12 25.63
C ALA A 171 -0.53 11.26 24.74
N VAL A 172 -0.33 10.36 23.77
CA VAL A 172 0.77 10.43 22.81
C VAL A 172 0.45 11.34 21.62
N MET A 173 -0.80 11.24 21.10
CA MET A 173 -1.21 11.97 19.88
C MET A 173 -1.53 13.45 20.14
N LEU A 174 -2.04 13.77 21.32
CA LEU A 174 -2.42 15.12 21.73
C LEU A 174 -1.75 15.47 23.08
N PRO A 175 -0.42 15.56 23.13
CA PRO A 175 0.27 15.98 24.34
C PRO A 175 -0.14 17.43 24.64
N THR A 176 -0.83 17.65 25.77
CA THR A 176 -1.18 18.98 26.29
C THR A 176 -0.01 19.58 27.05
#